data_c9e0354e89045d67ec13db9164d155ea
#
_entry.id   c9e0354e89045d67ec13db9164d155ea
#
_cell.length_a   1.000
_cell.length_b   1.000
_cell.length_c   1.000
_cell.angle_alpha   90.00
_cell.angle_beta   90.00
_cell.angle_gamma   90.00
#
_symmetry.space_group_name_H-M   'P 1'
#
loop_
_entity.id
_entity.type
_entity.pdbx_description
1 polymer ?
#
loop_
_entity_poly.entity_id
_entity_poly.type
_entity_poly.pdbx_seq_one_letter_code
_entity_poly.pdbx_strand_id
1 'polypeptide(L)'
;MKDCKLLGMKSHDCHVLMTHMIPIAVRGVLPENIRHTITKLCLFFNTIHSKVIDPQSLDTWQKEVIITLCELEMYFPPSFFDVMVHLVSHIVGEIKACGPVFLRYMYPFERYMGFLKGYVRNPNRPEGSIVEGYDSEEVLEFCTGYLEGVDSIGVPKSRHSGKLEGVGGVGMKNIIPSRDTLQIAHLLVLKHMTCLAPFVEEHMNILRSTYQGKDNMWYIIKHNKEFSSWMKTKVTTTKVDRIVEKLGQGPDFKVKSYQGYDINGYTFYTKDQDAKSTMQNGGVTIIASTTEFDRMNHDTMIRIAKDSYYGVIQEIWELDYYDFTETVFRCKWVNNRTGVKVDKYGFTLVDLKSDGYASEPFVLAKHVRQVFFVNDPSNPRYHIVLQGKRRIIGVDNVANEEEYDQFDYLPPFSVGIRPGNYRIEGTTYLRSDHKEGTYC
;
A
#
# COMPACT_ATOMS: atom_id res chain seq x y z
N MET A 1 -22.90 23.02 -3.96
CA MET A 1 -21.88 23.71 -3.11
C MET A 1 -22.26 25.19 -3.08
N LYS A 2 -22.99 25.64 -2.04
CA LYS A 2 -23.37 27.06 -1.95
C LYS A 2 -22.21 27.94 -1.49
N ASP A 3 -21.21 27.43 -0.79
CA ASP A 3 -20.20 28.27 -0.13
C ASP A 3 -18.75 27.93 -0.50
N CYS A 4 -18.48 26.99 -1.40
CA CYS A 4 -17.14 26.54 -1.80
C CYS A 4 -16.18 26.27 -0.61
N LYS A 5 -16.73 25.84 0.54
CA LYS A 5 -15.99 25.56 1.77
C LYS A 5 -16.03 24.08 2.10
N LEU A 6 -14.88 23.54 2.45
CA LEU A 6 -14.76 22.22 3.07
C LEU A 6 -14.89 22.41 4.58
N LEU A 7 -15.98 21.95 5.17
CA LEU A 7 -16.27 22.09 6.60
C LEU A 7 -16.09 20.73 7.30
N GLY A 8 -15.68 20.77 8.57
CA GLY A 8 -15.56 19.57 9.41
C GLY A 8 -14.33 18.71 9.12
N MET A 9 -13.36 19.23 8.38
CA MET A 9 -12.10 18.52 8.13
C MET A 9 -11.22 18.55 9.37
N LYS A 10 -10.67 17.40 9.69
CA LYS A 10 -9.60 17.23 10.71
C LYS A 10 -8.24 17.54 10.06
N SER A 11 -7.22 17.80 10.89
CA SER A 11 -5.84 18.03 10.43
C SER A 11 -5.33 16.89 9.51
N HIS A 12 -5.70 15.66 9.83
CA HIS A 12 -5.44 14.49 9.00
C HIS A 12 -6.04 14.59 7.59
N ASP A 13 -7.30 14.99 7.47
CA ASP A 13 -7.97 15.11 6.17
C ASP A 13 -7.28 16.17 5.31
N CYS A 14 -6.82 17.27 5.93
CA CYS A 14 -6.03 18.29 5.27
C CYS A 14 -4.70 17.74 4.76
N HIS A 15 -4.02 16.88 5.55
CA HIS A 15 -2.79 16.23 5.16
C HIS A 15 -3.02 15.30 3.97
N VAL A 16 -4.02 14.43 4.01
CA VAL A 16 -4.38 13.53 2.89
C VAL A 16 -4.75 14.32 1.64
N LEU A 17 -5.51 15.42 1.78
CA LEU A 17 -5.83 16.29 0.66
C LEU A 17 -4.56 16.84 0.01
N MET A 18 -3.69 17.45 0.81
CA MET A 18 -2.46 18.07 0.31
C MET A 18 -1.53 17.05 -0.33
N THR A 19 -1.32 15.92 0.31
CA THR A 19 -0.31 14.95 -0.12
C THR A 19 -0.78 14.03 -1.24
N HIS A 20 -2.09 13.74 -1.33
CA HIS A 20 -2.61 12.72 -2.25
C HIS A 20 -3.70 13.24 -3.18
N MET A 21 -4.73 13.92 -2.63
CA MET A 21 -5.97 14.17 -3.38
C MET A 21 -5.88 15.38 -4.30
N ILE A 22 -5.26 16.49 -3.87
CA ILE A 22 -5.16 17.71 -4.68
C ILE A 22 -4.41 17.45 -5.99
N PRO A 23 -3.21 16.80 -6.00
CA PRO A 23 -2.51 16.51 -7.25
C PRO A 23 -3.34 15.68 -8.23
N ILE A 24 -4.22 14.83 -7.72
CA ILE A 24 -5.13 14.03 -8.54
C ILE A 24 -6.31 14.89 -9.03
N ALA A 25 -6.95 15.61 -8.11
CA ALA A 25 -8.16 16.39 -8.41
C ALA A 25 -7.95 17.50 -9.44
N VAL A 26 -6.77 18.13 -9.44
CA VAL A 26 -6.46 19.21 -10.40
C VAL A 26 -6.12 18.68 -11.80
N ARG A 27 -5.98 17.36 -11.99
CA ARG A 27 -5.70 16.75 -13.30
C ARG A 27 -6.87 16.98 -14.25
N GLY A 28 -6.58 17.55 -15.41
CA GLY A 28 -7.61 17.81 -16.42
C GLY A 28 -8.56 18.98 -16.14
N VAL A 29 -8.48 19.62 -14.96
CA VAL A 29 -9.35 20.73 -14.58
C VAL A 29 -8.66 22.09 -14.78
N LEU A 30 -7.40 22.19 -14.36
CA LEU A 30 -6.61 23.44 -14.43
C LEU A 30 -5.64 23.43 -15.61
N PRO A 31 -5.23 24.62 -16.12
CA PRO A 31 -4.13 24.77 -17.06
C PRO A 31 -2.85 24.07 -16.57
N GLU A 32 -2.02 23.62 -17.50
CA GLU A 32 -0.87 22.76 -17.18
C GLU A 32 0.12 23.42 -16.22
N ASN A 33 0.43 24.69 -16.43
CA ASN A 33 1.33 25.48 -15.59
C ASN A 33 0.83 25.60 -14.13
N ILE A 34 -0.44 25.98 -13.93
CA ILE A 34 -1.03 26.09 -12.59
C ILE A 34 -1.05 24.72 -11.88
N ARG A 35 -1.47 23.68 -12.61
CA ARG A 35 -1.48 22.31 -12.11
C ARG A 35 -0.09 21.84 -11.71
N HIS A 36 0.93 22.19 -12.52
CA HIS A 36 2.32 21.86 -12.23
C HIS A 36 2.79 22.48 -10.92
N THR A 37 2.55 23.79 -10.75
CA THR A 37 2.93 24.53 -9.53
C THR A 37 2.25 23.97 -8.27
N ILE A 38 0.93 23.70 -8.35
CA ILE A 38 0.21 23.07 -7.23
C ILE A 38 0.78 21.69 -6.92
N THR A 39 1.08 20.88 -7.95
CA THR A 39 1.64 19.54 -7.76
C THR A 39 3.04 19.60 -7.14
N LYS A 40 3.88 20.59 -7.51
CA LYS A 40 5.19 20.83 -6.87
C LYS A 40 5.03 21.13 -5.38
N LEU A 41 4.10 21.98 -5.00
CA LEU A 41 3.82 22.28 -3.59
C LEU A 41 3.40 21.04 -2.82
N CYS A 42 2.51 20.24 -3.39
CA CYS A 42 2.07 18.97 -2.79
C CYS A 42 3.21 17.96 -2.64
N LEU A 43 4.10 17.89 -3.65
CA LEU A 43 5.28 17.04 -3.60
C LEU A 43 6.27 17.51 -2.51
N PHE A 44 6.46 18.80 -2.36
CA PHE A 44 7.25 19.37 -1.26
C PHE A 44 6.69 18.92 0.11
N PHE A 45 5.38 19.07 0.33
CA PHE A 45 4.74 18.63 1.57
C PHE A 45 4.90 17.11 1.79
N ASN A 46 4.77 16.29 0.76
CA ASN A 46 5.02 14.85 0.86
C ASN A 46 6.45 14.54 1.33
N THR A 47 7.41 15.25 0.76
CA THR A 47 8.84 15.02 1.07
C THR A 47 9.19 15.41 2.50
N ILE A 48 8.76 16.60 2.94
CA ILE A 48 9.09 17.09 4.29
C ILE A 48 8.39 16.33 5.41
N HIS A 49 7.27 15.66 5.10
CA HIS A 49 6.54 14.82 6.05
C HIS A 49 7.03 13.36 6.08
N SER A 50 8.04 13.01 5.29
CA SER A 50 8.62 11.67 5.31
C SER A 50 9.33 11.38 6.63
N LYS A 51 9.27 10.13 7.10
CA LYS A 51 9.98 9.66 8.30
C LYS A 51 11.50 9.79 8.15
N VAL A 52 12.00 9.56 6.94
CA VAL A 52 13.41 9.63 6.58
C VAL A 52 13.59 10.70 5.53
N ILE A 53 14.46 11.66 5.80
CA ILE A 53 14.79 12.76 4.89
C ILE A 53 16.27 12.69 4.61
N ASP A 54 16.67 12.78 3.34
CA ASP A 54 18.07 12.91 2.94
C ASP A 54 18.55 14.36 3.19
N PRO A 55 19.50 14.58 4.12
CA PRO A 55 20.01 15.92 4.40
C PRO A 55 20.62 16.62 3.19
N GLN A 56 21.20 15.85 2.23
CA GLN A 56 21.81 16.42 1.03
C GLN A 56 20.79 17.02 0.05
N SER A 57 19.56 16.56 0.10
CA SER A 57 18.47 17.06 -0.74
C SER A 57 17.84 18.36 -0.22
N LEU A 58 18.05 18.74 1.04
CA LEU A 58 17.36 19.83 1.70
C LEU A 58 17.60 21.19 1.04
N ASP A 59 18.83 21.49 0.60
CA ASP A 59 19.12 22.76 -0.09
C ASP A 59 18.42 22.88 -1.44
N THR A 60 18.23 21.77 -2.12
CA THR A 60 17.48 21.71 -3.37
C THR A 60 15.98 21.98 -3.10
N TRP A 61 15.42 21.32 -2.08
CA TRP A 61 14.03 21.55 -1.68
C TRP A 61 13.76 22.97 -1.21
N GLN A 62 14.71 23.60 -0.52
CA GLN A 62 14.61 25.02 -0.11
C GLN A 62 14.47 25.94 -1.32
N LYS A 63 15.29 25.74 -2.36
CA LYS A 63 15.23 26.53 -3.59
C LYS A 63 13.93 26.29 -4.34
N GLU A 64 13.54 25.00 -4.49
CA GLU A 64 12.33 24.62 -5.22
C GLU A 64 11.06 25.16 -4.57
N VAL A 65 10.95 25.14 -3.25
CA VAL A 65 9.76 25.67 -2.57
C VAL A 65 9.65 27.19 -2.71
N ILE A 66 10.76 27.93 -2.65
CA ILE A 66 10.76 29.38 -2.87
C ILE A 66 10.29 29.69 -4.29
N ILE A 67 10.84 29.02 -5.31
CA ILE A 67 10.41 29.17 -6.70
C ILE A 67 8.92 28.85 -6.83
N THR A 68 8.47 27.77 -6.19
CA THR A 68 7.04 27.37 -6.23
C THR A 68 6.13 28.42 -5.61
N LEU A 69 6.54 29.06 -4.51
CA LEU A 69 5.79 30.17 -3.90
C LEU A 69 5.71 31.38 -4.82
N CYS A 70 6.82 31.74 -5.48
CA CYS A 70 6.84 32.80 -6.49
C CYS A 70 5.94 32.47 -7.71
N GLU A 71 5.96 31.22 -8.18
CA GLU A 71 5.07 30.75 -9.24
C GLU A 71 3.59 30.85 -8.82
N LEU A 72 3.26 30.49 -7.56
CA LEU A 72 1.89 30.62 -7.04
C LEU A 72 1.41 32.09 -7.02
N GLU A 73 2.30 33.04 -6.70
CA GLU A 73 1.98 34.48 -6.70
C GLU A 73 1.54 34.97 -8.08
N MET A 74 2.03 34.33 -9.16
CA MET A 74 1.60 34.66 -10.52
C MET A 74 0.15 34.23 -10.81
N TYR A 75 -0.40 33.27 -10.07
CA TYR A 75 -1.70 32.65 -10.35
C TYR A 75 -2.78 32.96 -9.33
N PHE A 76 -2.42 33.25 -8.08
CA PHE A 76 -3.34 33.42 -6.98
C PHE A 76 -3.41 34.87 -6.50
N PRO A 77 -4.58 35.34 -6.00
CA PRO A 77 -4.72 36.68 -5.50
C PRO A 77 -3.88 36.93 -4.24
N PRO A 78 -3.49 38.19 -3.92
CA PRO A 78 -2.72 38.51 -2.72
C PRO A 78 -3.33 38.00 -1.41
N SER A 79 -4.66 37.90 -1.35
CA SER A 79 -5.37 37.35 -0.20
C SER A 79 -5.11 35.86 0.06
N PHE A 80 -4.49 35.14 -0.89
CA PHE A 80 -4.05 33.79 -0.70
C PHE A 80 -2.77 33.68 0.16
N PHE A 81 -1.93 34.73 0.11
CA PHE A 81 -0.61 34.74 0.75
C PHE A 81 -0.72 35.34 2.17
N ASP A 82 -1.14 34.49 3.08
CA ASP A 82 -1.13 34.76 4.51
C ASP A 82 0.19 34.32 5.18
N VAL A 83 0.27 34.51 6.50
CA VAL A 83 1.44 34.10 7.28
C VAL A 83 1.72 32.60 7.15
N MET A 84 0.70 31.75 6.95
CA MET A 84 0.88 30.29 6.84
C MET A 84 1.60 29.93 5.56
N VAL A 85 1.31 30.59 4.46
CA VAL A 85 2.03 30.41 3.19
C VAL A 85 3.48 30.88 3.30
N HIS A 86 3.71 32.03 3.98
CA HIS A 86 5.06 32.52 4.23
C HIS A 86 5.89 31.53 5.06
N LEU A 87 5.31 30.93 6.11
CA LEU A 87 6.01 29.97 6.98
C LEU A 87 6.54 28.73 6.23
N VAL A 88 5.94 28.37 5.10
CA VAL A 88 6.42 27.27 4.25
C VAL A 88 7.88 27.49 3.83
N SER A 89 8.30 28.73 3.60
CA SER A 89 9.67 29.07 3.23
C SER A 89 10.72 28.78 4.32
N HIS A 90 10.30 28.65 5.58
CA HIS A 90 11.19 28.44 6.72
C HIS A 90 11.31 26.96 7.13
N ILE A 91 10.40 26.09 6.70
CA ILE A 91 10.29 24.70 7.14
C ILE A 91 11.60 23.91 6.92
N VAL A 92 12.26 24.11 5.78
CA VAL A 92 13.52 23.40 5.48
C VAL A 92 14.64 23.83 6.44
N GLY A 93 14.70 25.12 6.79
CA GLY A 93 15.64 25.65 7.80
C GLY A 93 15.39 24.99 9.17
N GLU A 94 14.13 24.85 9.55
CA GLU A 94 13.74 24.17 10.78
C GLU A 94 14.07 22.66 10.76
N ILE A 95 13.91 21.98 9.62
CA ILE A 95 14.30 20.58 9.48
C ILE A 95 15.80 20.40 9.68
N LYS A 96 16.62 21.33 9.16
CA LYS A 96 18.07 21.32 9.37
C LYS A 96 18.45 21.52 10.84
N ALA A 97 17.71 22.37 11.55
CA ALA A 97 17.99 22.69 12.95
C ALA A 97 17.47 21.63 13.94
N CYS A 98 16.28 21.09 13.68
CA CYS A 98 15.51 20.30 14.64
C CYS A 98 15.19 18.87 14.17
N GLY A 99 15.63 18.48 12.98
CA GLY A 99 15.32 17.17 12.39
C GLY A 99 13.96 17.08 11.70
N PRO A 100 13.58 15.88 11.24
CA PRO A 100 12.36 15.68 10.46
C PRO A 100 11.10 16.18 11.14
N VAL A 101 10.19 16.79 10.36
CA VAL A 101 8.89 17.29 10.84
C VAL A 101 8.09 16.16 11.50
N PHE A 102 8.17 14.93 10.94
CA PHE A 102 7.51 13.75 11.48
C PHE A 102 7.78 13.52 12.98
N LEU A 103 9.02 13.73 13.44
CA LEU A 103 9.39 13.53 14.85
C LEU A 103 8.92 14.68 15.77
N ARG A 104 8.42 15.77 15.19
CA ARG A 104 7.98 16.98 15.91
C ARG A 104 6.47 17.19 15.87
N TYR A 105 5.72 16.21 15.36
CA TYR A 105 4.26 16.29 15.35
C TYR A 105 3.68 16.38 16.76
N MET A 106 2.74 17.29 16.92
CA MET A 106 2.02 17.46 18.19
C MET A 106 0.84 16.49 18.34
N TYR A 107 0.46 15.75 17.30
CA TYR A 107 -0.66 14.80 17.35
C TYR A 107 -0.61 13.78 18.49
N PRO A 108 0.54 13.17 18.83
CA PRO A 108 0.63 12.27 19.98
C PRO A 108 0.30 12.97 21.28
N PHE A 109 0.77 14.22 21.45
CA PHE A 109 0.51 15.03 22.64
C PHE A 109 -0.95 15.49 22.71
N GLU A 110 -1.52 15.93 21.58
CA GLU A 110 -2.93 16.30 21.52
C GLU A 110 -3.84 15.14 21.90
N ARG A 111 -3.55 13.93 21.42
CA ARG A 111 -4.28 12.72 21.78
C ARG A 111 -4.11 12.38 23.25
N TYR A 112 -2.89 12.44 23.75
CA TYR A 112 -2.62 12.17 25.15
C TYR A 112 -3.33 13.19 26.05
N MET A 113 -3.34 14.47 25.68
CA MET A 113 -4.12 15.50 26.36
C MET A 113 -5.63 15.23 26.28
N GLY A 114 -6.12 14.72 25.16
CA GLY A 114 -7.50 14.26 25.00
C GLY A 114 -7.86 13.11 25.94
N PHE A 115 -6.94 12.16 26.13
CA PHE A 115 -7.06 11.06 27.07
C PHE A 115 -7.08 11.56 28.52
N LEU A 116 -6.11 12.41 28.89
CA LEU A 116 -6.03 13.01 30.23
C LEU A 116 -7.27 13.85 30.55
N LYS A 117 -7.85 14.53 29.57
CA LYS A 117 -9.12 15.27 29.74
C LYS A 117 -10.27 14.34 30.15
N GLY A 118 -10.24 13.08 29.76
CA GLY A 118 -11.22 12.07 30.14
C GLY A 118 -11.24 11.78 31.66
N TYR A 119 -10.11 12.03 32.35
CA TYR A 119 -10.03 11.86 33.81
C TYR A 119 -10.59 13.04 34.60
N VAL A 120 -10.82 14.21 33.96
CA VAL A 120 -11.29 15.41 34.66
C VAL A 120 -12.73 15.22 35.14
N ARG A 121 -12.88 14.89 36.41
CA ARG A 121 -14.19 14.81 37.10
C ARG A 121 -14.56 16.14 37.74
N ASN A 122 -13.57 16.87 38.24
CA ASN A 122 -13.77 18.19 38.83
C ASN A 122 -13.09 19.28 37.96
N PRO A 123 -13.88 20.06 37.22
CA PRO A 123 -13.33 21.13 36.36
C PRO A 123 -12.60 22.23 37.12
N ASN A 124 -12.86 22.40 38.42
CA ASN A 124 -12.20 23.40 39.28
C ASN A 124 -10.80 22.94 39.74
N ARG A 125 -10.53 21.66 39.68
CA ARG A 125 -9.22 21.04 40.02
C ARG A 125 -8.89 19.93 39.05
N PRO A 126 -8.64 20.27 37.78
CA PRO A 126 -8.43 19.30 36.72
C PRO A 126 -7.15 18.47 36.94
N GLU A 127 -6.08 19.10 37.44
CA GLU A 127 -4.81 18.45 37.73
C GLU A 127 -4.93 17.32 38.75
N GLY A 128 -5.68 17.55 39.85
CA GLY A 128 -5.90 16.52 40.87
C GLY A 128 -6.71 15.34 40.32
N SER A 129 -7.75 15.63 39.51
CA SER A 129 -8.53 14.58 38.87
C SER A 129 -7.73 13.75 37.88
N ILE A 130 -6.81 14.40 37.12
CA ILE A 130 -5.95 13.73 36.18
C ILE A 130 -4.97 12.80 36.87
N VAL A 131 -4.30 13.27 37.94
CA VAL A 131 -3.34 12.47 38.69
C VAL A 131 -4.04 11.26 39.34
N GLU A 132 -5.18 11.46 40.01
CA GLU A 132 -5.95 10.37 40.62
C GLU A 132 -6.40 9.31 39.58
N GLY A 133 -6.89 9.76 38.42
CA GLY A 133 -7.32 8.86 37.36
C GLY A 133 -6.16 8.08 36.75
N TYR A 134 -5.05 8.75 36.48
CA TYR A 134 -3.86 8.14 35.93
C TYR A 134 -3.23 7.09 36.87
N ASP A 135 -3.00 7.46 38.13
CA ASP A 135 -2.47 6.55 39.14
C ASP A 135 -3.36 5.32 39.34
N SER A 136 -4.67 5.51 39.33
CA SER A 136 -5.62 4.41 39.48
C SER A 136 -5.54 3.43 38.31
N GLU A 137 -5.44 3.90 37.09
CA GLU A 137 -5.28 3.04 35.89
C GLU A 137 -3.94 2.32 35.91
N GLU A 138 -2.83 3.03 36.21
CA GLU A 138 -1.49 2.44 36.26
C GLU A 138 -1.40 1.33 37.33
N VAL A 139 -1.97 1.54 38.51
CA VAL A 139 -2.05 0.51 39.56
C VAL A 139 -2.88 -0.69 39.10
N LEU A 140 -4.04 -0.47 38.48
CA LEU A 140 -4.87 -1.56 37.94
C LEU A 140 -4.15 -2.35 36.85
N GLU A 141 -3.48 -1.69 35.91
CA GLU A 141 -2.74 -2.33 34.86
C GLU A 141 -1.56 -3.16 35.41
N PHE A 142 -0.83 -2.59 36.41
CA PHE A 142 0.24 -3.30 37.08
C PHE A 142 -0.28 -4.55 37.81
N CYS A 143 -1.38 -4.44 38.57
CA CYS A 143 -2.00 -5.56 39.28
C CYS A 143 -2.48 -6.66 38.34
N THR A 144 -3.09 -6.29 37.18
CA THR A 144 -3.57 -7.27 36.20
C THR A 144 -2.43 -7.99 35.49
N GLY A 145 -1.25 -7.35 35.32
CA GLY A 145 -0.05 -7.99 34.78
C GLY A 145 0.51 -9.13 35.66
N TYR A 146 0.14 -9.17 36.95
CA TYR A 146 0.50 -10.26 37.87
C TYR A 146 -0.50 -11.42 37.91
N LEU A 147 -1.67 -11.26 37.35
CA LEU A 147 -2.72 -12.27 37.37
C LEU A 147 -2.63 -13.15 36.12
N GLU A 148 -2.30 -14.42 36.29
CA GLU A 148 -2.33 -15.37 35.18
C GLU A 148 -3.76 -15.53 34.61
N GLY A 149 -3.91 -15.42 33.30
CA GLY A 149 -5.17 -15.63 32.59
C GLY A 149 -6.15 -14.45 32.63
N VAL A 150 -5.72 -13.30 33.12
CA VAL A 150 -6.51 -12.05 33.08
C VAL A 150 -5.97 -11.16 31.97
N ASP A 151 -6.83 -10.76 31.06
CA ASP A 151 -6.47 -9.75 30.04
C ASP A 151 -6.26 -8.38 30.73
N SER A 152 -5.28 -7.63 30.24
CA SER A 152 -4.99 -6.27 30.71
C SER A 152 -6.25 -5.40 30.68
N ILE A 153 -6.60 -4.80 31.83
CA ILE A 153 -7.75 -3.91 31.96
C ILE A 153 -7.33 -2.53 31.47
N GLY A 154 -8.07 -1.97 30.51
CA GLY A 154 -7.76 -0.64 29.95
C GLY A 154 -6.97 -0.67 28.64
N VAL A 155 -6.35 -1.79 28.29
CA VAL A 155 -5.74 -1.97 26.95
C VAL A 155 -6.73 -2.69 26.05
N PRO A 156 -7.45 -2.01 25.14
CA PRO A 156 -8.35 -2.69 24.22
C PRO A 156 -7.55 -3.68 23.35
N LYS A 157 -8.11 -4.89 23.16
CA LYS A 157 -7.51 -5.85 22.24
C LYS A 157 -7.50 -5.24 20.82
N SER A 158 -6.37 -5.37 20.14
CA SER A 158 -6.26 -5.00 18.74
C SER A 158 -7.38 -5.62 17.91
N ARG A 159 -7.98 -4.85 17.01
CA ARG A 159 -8.82 -5.39 15.93
C ARG A 159 -8.12 -6.49 15.14
N HIS A 160 -6.80 -6.46 15.10
CA HIS A 160 -5.92 -7.35 14.34
C HIS A 160 -5.19 -8.36 15.21
N SER A 161 -5.42 -8.34 16.54
CA SER A 161 -4.86 -9.34 17.46
C SER A 161 -5.29 -10.74 17.01
N GLY A 162 -4.31 -11.61 16.75
CA GLY A 162 -4.55 -12.96 16.22
C GLY A 162 -4.91 -13.04 14.74
N LYS A 163 -4.93 -11.92 13.99
CA LYS A 163 -5.32 -11.91 12.56
C LYS A 163 -4.15 -11.73 11.59
N LEU A 164 -2.92 -11.69 12.08
CA LEU A 164 -1.71 -11.51 11.26
C LEU A 164 -1.54 -12.62 10.23
N GLU A 165 -1.78 -13.85 10.65
CA GLU A 165 -1.64 -15.03 9.81
C GLU A 165 -2.81 -15.20 8.83
N GLY A 166 -3.89 -14.43 9.05
CA GLY A 166 -5.06 -14.42 8.21
C GLY A 166 -6.31 -14.96 8.90
N VAL A 167 -7.41 -14.23 8.78
CA VAL A 167 -8.73 -14.63 9.28
C VAL A 167 -9.81 -14.25 8.29
N GLY A 168 -10.66 -15.22 7.95
CA GLY A 168 -11.86 -14.97 7.16
C GLY A 168 -12.88 -14.14 7.94
N GLY A 169 -13.30 -13.01 7.36
CA GLY A 169 -14.22 -12.07 8.01
C GLY A 169 -15.66 -12.25 7.55
N VAL A 170 -15.99 -11.84 6.34
CA VAL A 170 -17.38 -11.69 5.86
C VAL A 170 -17.70 -12.73 4.79
N GLY A 171 -18.96 -13.22 4.80
CA GLY A 171 -19.55 -13.97 3.69
C GLY A 171 -18.93 -15.34 3.42
N MET A 172 -18.55 -16.08 4.46
CA MET A 172 -18.01 -17.44 4.34
C MET A 172 -19.02 -18.37 3.67
N LYS A 173 -18.56 -19.11 2.65
CA LYS A 173 -19.29 -20.15 1.94
C LYS A 173 -18.36 -21.31 1.62
N ASN A 174 -18.91 -22.53 1.68
CA ASN A 174 -18.23 -23.69 1.13
C ASN A 174 -18.57 -23.81 -0.36
N ILE A 175 -17.56 -23.90 -1.19
CA ILE A 175 -17.66 -24.06 -2.64
C ILE A 175 -16.93 -25.34 -3.09
N ILE A 176 -17.30 -25.84 -4.25
CA ILE A 176 -16.60 -26.89 -4.95
C ILE A 176 -16.17 -26.32 -6.30
N PRO A 177 -14.92 -25.81 -6.39
CA PRO A 177 -14.43 -25.26 -7.66
C PRO A 177 -14.22 -26.35 -8.70
N SER A 178 -14.03 -25.95 -9.96
CA SER A 178 -13.64 -26.90 -10.99
C SER A 178 -12.25 -27.49 -10.65
N ARG A 179 -12.03 -28.75 -11.05
CA ARG A 179 -10.78 -29.45 -10.81
C ARG A 179 -9.56 -28.70 -11.34
N ASP A 180 -9.71 -28.13 -12.55
CA ASP A 180 -8.62 -27.38 -13.20
C ASP A 180 -8.28 -26.10 -12.43
N THR A 181 -9.30 -25.38 -11.98
CA THR A 181 -9.10 -24.14 -11.21
C THR A 181 -8.44 -24.43 -9.85
N LEU A 182 -8.86 -25.53 -9.18
CA LEU A 182 -8.25 -25.96 -7.92
C LEU A 182 -6.79 -26.39 -8.12
N GLN A 183 -6.47 -27.07 -9.24
CA GLN A 183 -5.11 -27.44 -9.57
C GLN A 183 -4.20 -26.23 -9.80
N ILE A 184 -4.69 -25.15 -10.45
CA ILE A 184 -3.93 -23.92 -10.63
C ILE A 184 -3.64 -23.27 -9.26
N ALA A 185 -4.63 -23.17 -8.38
CA ALA A 185 -4.45 -22.65 -7.03
C ALA A 185 -3.47 -23.50 -6.21
N HIS A 186 -3.58 -24.83 -6.27
CA HIS A 186 -2.68 -25.76 -5.61
C HIS A 186 -1.24 -25.65 -6.13
N LEU A 187 -1.05 -25.57 -7.45
CA LEU A 187 0.27 -25.38 -8.05
C LEU A 187 0.95 -24.09 -7.56
N LEU A 188 0.18 -23.01 -7.41
CA LEU A 188 0.70 -21.77 -6.82
C LEU A 188 1.24 -22.00 -5.41
N VAL A 189 0.49 -22.70 -4.55
CA VAL A 189 0.94 -23.04 -3.19
C VAL A 189 2.24 -23.84 -3.24
N LEU A 190 2.28 -24.90 -4.06
CA LEU A 190 3.49 -25.73 -4.19
C LEU A 190 4.72 -24.93 -4.61
N LYS A 191 4.57 -23.97 -5.54
CA LYS A 191 5.68 -23.13 -6.02
C LYS A 191 6.24 -22.19 -4.94
N HIS A 192 5.43 -21.81 -3.97
CA HIS A 192 5.81 -20.83 -2.95
C HIS A 192 6.17 -21.44 -1.58
N MET A 193 6.06 -22.75 -1.43
CA MET A 193 6.48 -23.46 -0.22
C MET A 193 7.97 -23.76 -0.25
N THR A 194 8.74 -23.13 0.65
CA THR A 194 10.20 -23.29 0.72
C THR A 194 10.65 -24.73 1.00
N CYS A 195 9.86 -25.50 1.74
CA CYS A 195 10.12 -26.93 1.99
C CYS A 195 10.08 -27.79 0.73
N LEU A 196 9.49 -27.30 -0.36
CA LEU A 196 9.41 -28.00 -1.65
C LEU A 196 10.56 -27.65 -2.61
N ALA A 197 11.41 -26.67 -2.30
CA ALA A 197 12.52 -26.27 -3.17
C ALA A 197 13.39 -27.45 -3.64
N PRO A 198 13.80 -28.43 -2.79
CA PRO A 198 14.56 -29.59 -3.24
C PRO A 198 13.79 -30.47 -4.24
N PHE A 199 12.49 -30.60 -4.07
CA PHE A 199 11.64 -31.39 -4.97
C PHE A 199 11.41 -30.71 -6.32
N VAL A 200 11.31 -29.38 -6.33
CA VAL A 200 11.25 -28.57 -7.56
C VAL A 200 12.53 -28.79 -8.38
N GLU A 201 13.69 -28.72 -7.73
CA GLU A 201 14.99 -28.93 -8.38
C GLU A 201 15.14 -30.39 -8.89
N GLU A 202 14.77 -31.37 -8.09
CA GLU A 202 14.77 -32.80 -8.49
C GLU A 202 13.92 -33.01 -9.75
N HIS A 203 12.68 -32.52 -9.76
CA HIS A 203 11.79 -32.67 -10.91
C HIS A 203 12.32 -31.95 -12.16
N MET A 204 12.89 -30.76 -12.00
CA MET A 204 13.50 -30.01 -13.11
C MET A 204 14.71 -30.79 -13.68
N ASN A 205 15.52 -31.43 -12.84
CA ASN A 205 16.66 -32.22 -13.27
C ASN A 205 16.20 -33.49 -14.01
N ILE A 206 15.13 -34.16 -13.55
CA ILE A 206 14.51 -35.28 -14.28
C ILE A 206 14.05 -34.85 -15.66
N LEU A 207 13.38 -33.68 -15.78
CA LEU A 207 12.92 -33.18 -17.07
C LEU A 207 14.10 -32.88 -18.01
N ARG A 208 15.16 -32.23 -17.49
CA ARG A 208 16.37 -31.91 -18.29
C ARG A 208 17.10 -33.19 -18.78
N SER A 209 17.19 -34.23 -17.96
CA SER A 209 17.80 -35.50 -18.33
C SER A 209 16.95 -36.27 -19.35
N THR A 210 15.62 -36.24 -19.18
CA THR A 210 14.69 -36.98 -20.06
C THR A 210 14.48 -36.30 -21.41
N TYR A 211 14.43 -34.99 -21.44
CA TYR A 211 14.13 -34.22 -22.65
C TYR A 211 15.27 -33.25 -23.00
N GLN A 212 16.39 -33.79 -23.49
CA GLN A 212 17.56 -32.98 -23.84
C GLN A 212 17.31 -32.03 -24.99
N GLY A 213 17.98 -30.86 -24.97
CA GLY A 213 17.97 -29.88 -26.07
C GLY A 213 16.73 -29.00 -26.19
N LYS A 214 15.87 -28.96 -25.15
CA LYS A 214 14.76 -28.01 -25.09
C LYS A 214 15.21 -26.70 -24.47
N ASP A 215 14.46 -25.60 -24.76
CA ASP A 215 14.70 -24.31 -24.14
C ASP A 215 14.19 -24.27 -22.67
N ASN A 216 14.67 -23.30 -21.89
CA ASN A 216 14.32 -23.21 -20.48
C ASN A 216 12.80 -22.97 -20.25
N MET A 217 12.17 -22.22 -21.16
CA MET A 217 10.73 -21.94 -21.08
C MET A 217 9.90 -23.22 -21.26
N TRP A 218 10.32 -24.12 -22.16
CA TRP A 218 9.66 -25.41 -22.34
C TRP A 218 9.71 -26.25 -21.07
N TYR A 219 10.87 -26.29 -20.37
CA TYR A 219 10.99 -27.02 -19.11
C TYR A 219 10.08 -26.45 -18.03
N ILE A 220 9.97 -25.11 -17.91
CA ILE A 220 9.09 -24.45 -16.96
C ILE A 220 7.62 -24.80 -17.24
N ILE A 221 7.18 -24.73 -18.48
CA ILE A 221 5.81 -25.09 -18.87
C ILE A 221 5.52 -26.56 -18.58
N LYS A 222 6.47 -27.43 -18.90
CA LYS A 222 6.34 -28.88 -18.66
C LYS A 222 6.29 -29.18 -17.16
N HIS A 223 7.19 -28.57 -16.38
CA HIS A 223 7.21 -28.65 -14.93
C HIS A 223 5.87 -28.22 -14.33
N ASN A 224 5.37 -27.04 -14.69
CA ASN A 224 4.08 -26.52 -14.19
C ASN A 224 2.92 -27.47 -14.47
N LYS A 225 2.94 -28.16 -15.59
CA LYS A 225 1.90 -29.12 -15.97
C LYS A 225 1.97 -30.43 -15.18
N GLU A 226 3.16 -30.92 -14.86
CA GLU A 226 3.37 -32.27 -14.36
C GLU A 226 3.73 -32.34 -12.87
N PHE A 227 4.23 -31.24 -12.30
CA PHE A 227 4.80 -31.21 -10.95
C PHE A 227 3.83 -31.68 -9.87
N SER A 228 2.59 -31.22 -9.88
CA SER A 228 1.58 -31.61 -8.88
C SER A 228 1.32 -33.13 -8.91
N SER A 229 1.20 -33.74 -10.10
CA SER A 229 1.00 -35.18 -10.26
C SER A 229 2.23 -35.99 -9.85
N TRP A 230 3.41 -35.50 -10.25
CA TRP A 230 4.69 -36.11 -9.86
C TRP A 230 4.90 -36.07 -8.35
N MET A 231 4.61 -34.91 -7.73
CA MET A 231 4.73 -34.73 -6.29
C MET A 231 3.81 -35.66 -5.52
N LYS A 232 2.57 -35.86 -5.97
CA LYS A 232 1.62 -36.78 -5.39
C LYS A 232 2.18 -38.24 -5.41
N THR A 233 2.78 -38.65 -6.50
CA THR A 233 3.42 -39.99 -6.61
C THR A 233 4.66 -40.07 -5.71
N LYS A 234 5.47 -39.02 -5.65
CA LYS A 234 6.70 -38.98 -4.85
C LYS A 234 6.41 -39.16 -3.35
N VAL A 235 5.42 -38.45 -2.80
CA VAL A 235 5.08 -38.58 -1.38
C VAL A 235 4.43 -39.90 -1.00
N THR A 236 3.85 -40.64 -1.96
CA THR A 236 3.32 -41.98 -1.71
C THR A 236 4.42 -43.06 -1.73
N THR A 237 5.53 -42.82 -2.44
CA THR A 237 6.62 -43.80 -2.62
C THR A 237 7.80 -43.53 -1.70
N THR A 238 7.97 -42.33 -1.18
CA THR A 238 9.13 -41.93 -0.37
C THR A 238 8.65 -41.36 0.96
N LYS A 239 9.30 -41.76 2.06
CA LYS A 239 9.03 -41.14 3.38
C LYS A 239 9.55 -39.72 3.38
N VAL A 240 8.63 -38.75 3.59
CA VAL A 240 8.89 -37.33 3.61
C VAL A 240 8.35 -36.72 4.90
N ASP A 241 8.66 -35.45 5.15
CA ASP A 241 8.07 -34.68 6.24
C ASP A 241 6.53 -34.59 6.09
N ARG A 242 5.83 -34.56 7.22
CA ARG A 242 4.35 -34.55 7.26
C ARG A 242 3.74 -33.38 6.49
N ILE A 243 4.35 -32.19 6.54
CA ILE A 243 3.89 -31.00 5.78
C ILE A 243 4.04 -31.25 4.27
N VAL A 244 5.19 -31.79 3.87
CA VAL A 244 5.49 -32.16 2.47
C VAL A 244 4.53 -33.22 1.96
N GLU A 245 4.21 -34.22 2.81
CA GLU A 245 3.23 -35.25 2.48
C GLU A 245 1.86 -34.66 2.20
N LYS A 246 1.36 -33.75 3.09
CA LYS A 246 0.06 -33.10 2.91
C LYS A 246 0.02 -32.20 1.67
N LEU A 247 1.08 -31.45 1.42
CA LEU A 247 1.22 -30.68 0.20
C LEU A 247 1.18 -31.57 -1.05
N GLY A 248 1.87 -32.69 -1.06
CA GLY A 248 1.87 -33.65 -2.19
C GLY A 248 0.52 -34.36 -2.40
N GLN A 249 -0.24 -34.61 -1.32
CA GLN A 249 -1.59 -35.16 -1.42
C GLN A 249 -2.58 -34.18 -2.04
N GLY A 250 -2.34 -32.88 -1.87
CA GLY A 250 -3.19 -31.78 -2.33
C GLY A 250 -4.26 -31.37 -1.32
N PRO A 251 -4.92 -30.23 -1.56
CA PRO A 251 -5.96 -29.71 -0.67
C PRO A 251 -7.27 -30.49 -0.80
N ASP A 252 -8.16 -30.34 0.19
CA ASP A 252 -9.53 -30.83 0.10
C ASP A 252 -10.23 -30.19 -1.14
N PHE A 253 -11.11 -30.91 -1.77
CA PHE A 253 -11.90 -30.42 -2.89
C PHE A 253 -12.99 -29.40 -2.46
N LYS A 254 -13.35 -29.36 -1.19
CA LYS A 254 -14.20 -28.35 -0.58
C LYS A 254 -13.33 -27.18 -0.14
N VAL A 255 -13.59 -26.02 -0.73
CA VAL A 255 -12.86 -24.81 -0.46
C VAL A 255 -13.75 -23.84 0.29
N LYS A 256 -13.23 -23.21 1.37
CA LYS A 256 -13.91 -22.10 2.01
C LYS A 256 -13.64 -20.84 1.20
N SER A 257 -14.73 -20.16 0.78
CA SER A 257 -14.67 -18.89 0.08
C SER A 257 -15.20 -17.77 0.96
N TYR A 258 -14.53 -16.63 0.93
CA TYR A 258 -14.87 -15.44 1.72
C TYR A 258 -15.13 -14.25 0.80
N GLN A 259 -15.96 -13.29 1.27
CA GLN A 259 -16.09 -11.97 0.63
C GLN A 259 -15.17 -10.93 1.24
N GLY A 260 -14.70 -11.15 2.47
CA GLY A 260 -13.74 -10.32 3.17
C GLY A 260 -12.74 -11.15 3.96
N TYR A 261 -11.48 -10.72 4.00
CA TYR A 261 -10.38 -11.43 4.65
C TYR A 261 -9.38 -10.44 5.25
N ASP A 262 -9.03 -10.65 6.52
CA ASP A 262 -8.04 -9.85 7.23
C ASP A 262 -6.70 -10.58 7.27
N ILE A 263 -5.63 -9.99 6.79
CA ILE A 263 -4.26 -10.55 6.82
C ILE A 263 -3.21 -9.45 6.79
N ASN A 264 -2.10 -9.64 7.50
CA ASN A 264 -0.95 -8.72 7.50
C ASN A 264 -1.31 -7.26 7.83
N GLY A 265 -2.38 -7.03 8.61
CA GLY A 265 -2.85 -5.69 8.95
C GLY A 265 -3.67 -5.01 7.85
N TYR A 266 -4.06 -5.72 6.81
CA TYR A 266 -4.98 -5.27 5.77
C TYR A 266 -6.31 -6.00 5.88
N THR A 267 -7.39 -5.32 5.51
CA THR A 267 -8.70 -5.92 5.27
C THR A 267 -8.94 -5.94 3.76
N PHE A 268 -9.03 -7.12 3.17
CA PHE A 268 -9.29 -7.29 1.74
C PHE A 268 -10.74 -7.68 1.49
N TYR A 269 -11.32 -7.14 0.41
CA TYR A 269 -12.67 -7.47 -0.07
C TYR A 269 -12.63 -8.00 -1.49
N THR A 270 -13.60 -8.86 -1.83
CA THR A 270 -13.87 -9.17 -3.22
C THR A 270 -14.50 -7.96 -3.91
N LYS A 271 -14.40 -7.90 -5.24
CA LYS A 271 -15.03 -6.86 -6.06
C LYS A 271 -16.54 -6.71 -5.76
N ASP A 272 -17.23 -7.83 -5.53
CA ASP A 272 -18.65 -7.84 -5.24
C ASP A 272 -18.97 -7.26 -3.86
N GLN A 273 -18.08 -7.41 -2.90
CA GLN A 273 -18.20 -6.81 -1.58
C GLN A 273 -17.86 -5.32 -1.62
N ASP A 274 -16.82 -4.93 -2.35
CA ASP A 274 -16.50 -3.52 -2.57
C ASP A 274 -17.65 -2.73 -3.20
N ALA A 275 -18.38 -3.34 -4.14
CA ALA A 275 -19.53 -2.69 -4.76
C ALA A 275 -20.68 -2.39 -3.78
N LYS A 276 -20.72 -3.05 -2.62
CA LYS A 276 -21.68 -2.82 -1.53
C LYS A 276 -21.14 -1.92 -0.41
N SER A 277 -19.86 -1.59 -0.46
CA SER A 277 -19.15 -0.82 0.55
C SER A 277 -18.91 0.62 0.10
N THR A 278 -18.79 1.53 1.05
CA THR A 278 -18.31 2.90 0.82
C THR A 278 -16.79 2.96 0.74
N MET A 279 -16.10 1.87 1.11
CA MET A 279 -14.64 1.75 1.11
C MET A 279 -14.20 0.80 -0.01
N GLN A 280 -13.06 1.08 -0.63
CA GLN A 280 -12.45 0.21 -1.62
C GLN A 280 -11.33 -0.61 -0.96
N ASN A 281 -11.48 -1.94 -0.92
CA ASN A 281 -10.53 -2.86 -0.28
C ASN A 281 -10.14 -4.05 -1.20
N GLY A 282 -10.59 -4.05 -2.45
CA GLY A 282 -10.37 -5.16 -3.39
C GLY A 282 -9.15 -4.97 -4.31
N GLY A 283 -8.49 -3.82 -4.27
CA GLY A 283 -7.29 -3.56 -5.07
C GLY A 283 -6.04 -4.20 -4.45
N VAL A 284 -5.24 -4.87 -5.26
CA VAL A 284 -4.00 -5.54 -4.83
C VAL A 284 -2.83 -5.24 -5.73
N THR A 285 -1.64 -5.23 -5.15
CA THR A 285 -0.37 -5.23 -5.88
C THR A 285 0.58 -6.28 -5.33
N ILE A 286 1.38 -6.85 -6.22
CA ILE A 286 2.52 -7.71 -5.87
C ILE A 286 3.76 -7.22 -6.58
N ILE A 287 4.92 -7.46 -5.98
CA ILE A 287 6.22 -7.27 -6.62
C ILE A 287 6.75 -8.65 -6.96
N ALA A 288 6.90 -8.94 -8.24
CA ALA A 288 7.47 -10.18 -8.71
C ALA A 288 8.78 -9.93 -9.46
N SER A 289 9.73 -10.84 -9.29
CA SER A 289 10.97 -10.81 -10.06
C SER A 289 10.71 -11.47 -11.40
N THR A 290 10.82 -10.71 -12.48
CA THR A 290 10.73 -11.21 -13.85
C THR A 290 12.14 -11.40 -14.40
N THR A 291 12.42 -12.59 -14.91
CA THR A 291 13.69 -12.86 -15.63
C THR A 291 13.53 -12.40 -17.06
N GLU A 292 14.03 -11.24 -17.40
CA GLU A 292 14.10 -10.78 -18.78
C GLU A 292 15.36 -11.32 -19.46
N PHE A 293 15.17 -12.04 -20.58
CA PHE A 293 16.25 -12.43 -21.48
C PHE A 293 16.46 -11.32 -22.51
N ASP A 294 17.47 -10.52 -22.31
CA ASP A 294 17.86 -9.53 -23.32
C ASP A 294 18.65 -10.21 -24.44
N ARG A 295 18.08 -10.23 -25.64
CA ARG A 295 18.69 -10.81 -26.85
C ARG A 295 19.53 -9.79 -27.65
N MET A 296 20.28 -8.94 -26.99
CA MET A 296 21.24 -8.08 -27.65
C MET A 296 22.68 -8.56 -27.38
N ASN A 297 23.34 -9.03 -28.45
CA ASN A 297 24.75 -9.37 -28.54
C ASN A 297 25.27 -10.48 -27.62
N HIS A 298 25.30 -11.70 -28.15
CA HIS A 298 26.09 -12.88 -27.75
C HIS A 298 26.45 -13.16 -26.27
N ASP A 299 26.15 -12.25 -25.36
CA ASP A 299 26.23 -12.42 -23.90
C ASP A 299 24.85 -12.33 -23.31
N THR A 300 24.35 -13.44 -22.80
CA THR A 300 23.04 -13.56 -22.13
C THR A 300 23.15 -12.95 -20.72
N MET A 301 23.00 -11.63 -20.60
CA MET A 301 22.83 -11.01 -19.30
C MET A 301 21.40 -11.26 -18.80
N ILE A 302 21.28 -12.04 -17.74
CA ILE A 302 20.03 -12.23 -16.99
C ILE A 302 19.82 -10.98 -16.14
N ARG A 303 18.91 -10.10 -16.56
CA ARG A 303 18.42 -9.00 -15.71
C ARG A 303 17.22 -9.48 -14.91
N ILE A 304 17.35 -9.46 -13.61
CA ILE A 304 16.20 -9.66 -12.71
C ILE A 304 15.54 -8.28 -12.57
N ALA A 305 14.46 -8.06 -13.31
CA ALA A 305 13.62 -6.88 -13.11
C ALA A 305 12.59 -7.18 -12.01
N LYS A 306 12.39 -6.23 -11.10
CA LYS A 306 11.30 -6.28 -10.11
C LYS A 306 10.14 -5.46 -10.67
N ASP A 307 9.11 -6.14 -11.15
CA ASP A 307 7.92 -5.52 -11.67
C ASP A 307 6.79 -5.54 -10.64
N SER A 308 6.02 -4.45 -10.60
CA SER A 308 4.80 -4.38 -9.81
C SER A 308 3.61 -4.77 -10.68
N TYR A 309 2.82 -5.73 -10.21
CA TYR A 309 1.59 -6.18 -10.85
C TYR A 309 0.40 -5.66 -10.07
N TYR A 310 -0.65 -5.23 -10.78
CA TYR A 310 -1.86 -4.64 -10.21
C TYR A 310 -3.07 -5.47 -10.58
N GLY A 311 -3.96 -5.68 -9.61
CA GLY A 311 -5.16 -6.49 -9.84
C GLY A 311 -6.30 -6.14 -8.91
N VAL A 312 -7.46 -6.76 -9.17
CA VAL A 312 -8.67 -6.64 -8.35
C VAL A 312 -9.12 -8.04 -7.94
N ILE A 313 -9.32 -8.24 -6.64
CA ILE A 313 -9.75 -9.53 -6.09
C ILE A 313 -11.15 -9.87 -6.57
N GLN A 314 -11.29 -11.05 -7.19
CA GLN A 314 -12.58 -11.60 -7.60
C GLN A 314 -13.10 -12.60 -6.56
N GLU A 315 -12.20 -13.45 -6.05
CA GLU A 315 -12.53 -14.51 -5.10
C GLU A 315 -11.41 -14.66 -4.08
N ILE A 316 -11.76 -15.04 -2.86
CA ILE A 316 -10.85 -15.32 -1.76
C ILE A 316 -11.10 -16.77 -1.34
N TRP A 317 -10.07 -17.61 -1.44
CA TRP A 317 -10.18 -19.03 -1.14
C TRP A 317 -9.22 -19.44 -0.03
N GLU A 318 -9.70 -20.22 0.93
CA GLU A 318 -8.90 -20.92 1.94
C GLU A 318 -8.84 -22.38 1.56
N LEU A 319 -7.64 -22.84 1.17
CA LEU A 319 -7.34 -24.21 0.79
C LEU A 319 -6.96 -25.00 2.04
N ASP A 320 -7.66 -26.10 2.30
CA ASP A 320 -7.44 -26.96 3.48
C ASP A 320 -6.54 -28.13 3.11
N TYR A 321 -5.36 -28.20 3.75
CA TYR A 321 -4.40 -29.31 3.65
C TYR A 321 -4.47 -30.24 4.86
N TYR A 322 -5.59 -30.22 5.60
CA TYR A 322 -5.90 -31.02 6.79
C TYR A 322 -5.14 -30.58 8.05
N ASP A 323 -3.83 -30.40 7.98
CA ASP A 323 -3.00 -29.98 9.11
C ASP A 323 -2.80 -28.45 9.16
N PHE A 324 -2.98 -27.78 8.04
CA PHE A 324 -2.86 -26.33 7.90
C PHE A 324 -3.71 -25.83 6.73
N THR A 325 -3.91 -24.53 6.67
CA THR A 325 -4.64 -23.87 5.59
C THR A 325 -3.75 -22.85 4.89
N GLU A 326 -3.95 -22.66 3.59
CA GLU A 326 -3.33 -21.58 2.81
C GLU A 326 -4.38 -20.77 2.09
N THR A 327 -4.29 -19.44 2.24
CA THR A 327 -5.23 -18.52 1.61
C THR A 327 -4.68 -17.95 0.32
N VAL A 328 -5.49 -18.06 -0.73
CA VAL A 328 -5.18 -17.53 -2.06
C VAL A 328 -6.26 -16.57 -2.53
N PHE A 329 -5.85 -15.51 -3.21
CA PHE A 329 -6.74 -14.58 -3.87
C PHE A 329 -6.75 -14.88 -5.36
N ARG A 330 -7.94 -15.03 -5.93
CA ARG A 330 -8.14 -15.04 -7.37
C ARG A 330 -8.36 -13.62 -7.83
N CYS A 331 -7.44 -13.10 -8.63
CA CYS A 331 -7.43 -11.72 -9.06
C CYS A 331 -7.64 -11.60 -10.58
N LYS A 332 -8.29 -10.51 -10.97
CA LYS A 332 -8.24 -10.01 -12.33
C LYS A 332 -7.04 -9.09 -12.44
N TRP A 333 -5.99 -9.54 -13.11
CA TRP A 333 -4.73 -8.80 -13.25
C TRP A 333 -4.75 -7.86 -14.45
N VAL A 334 -4.11 -6.72 -14.30
CA VAL A 334 -3.87 -5.78 -15.40
C VAL A 334 -2.65 -6.23 -16.18
N ASN A 335 -2.70 -6.12 -17.49
CA ASN A 335 -1.58 -6.39 -18.37
C ASN A 335 -0.50 -5.30 -18.21
N ASN A 336 0.67 -5.65 -17.70
CA ASN A 336 1.74 -4.68 -17.42
C ASN A 336 2.25 -3.96 -18.67
N ARG A 337 2.25 -4.62 -19.83
CA ARG A 337 2.78 -4.03 -21.07
C ARG A 337 1.86 -2.99 -21.69
N THR A 338 0.53 -3.21 -21.60
CA THR A 338 -0.46 -2.40 -22.31
C THR A 338 -1.35 -1.58 -21.37
N GLY A 339 -1.46 -2.00 -20.12
CA GLY A 339 -2.39 -1.45 -19.15
C GLY A 339 -1.73 -0.67 -18.00
N VAL A 340 -0.40 -0.65 -17.89
CA VAL A 340 0.31 0.07 -16.84
C VAL A 340 1.24 1.10 -17.43
N LYS A 341 1.25 2.30 -16.91
CA LYS A 341 2.22 3.35 -17.27
C LYS A 341 2.49 4.27 -16.08
N VAL A 342 3.64 4.91 -16.06
CA VAL A 342 3.98 5.96 -15.11
C VAL A 342 3.95 7.29 -15.84
N ASP A 343 3.29 8.30 -15.26
CA ASP A 343 3.22 9.63 -15.84
C ASP A 343 4.44 10.50 -15.47
N LYS A 344 4.47 11.72 -16.01
CA LYS A 344 5.57 12.67 -15.77
C LYS A 344 5.72 13.12 -14.31
N TYR A 345 4.71 12.91 -13.48
CA TYR A 345 4.72 13.23 -12.04
C TYR A 345 4.99 12.01 -11.17
N GLY A 346 5.26 10.83 -11.76
CA GLY A 346 5.54 9.61 -11.05
C GLY A 346 4.29 8.83 -10.61
N PHE A 347 3.07 9.26 -10.99
CA PHE A 347 1.86 8.49 -10.71
C PHE A 347 1.82 7.23 -11.56
N THR A 348 1.56 6.10 -10.92
CA THR A 348 1.24 4.87 -11.63
C THR A 348 -0.22 4.89 -12.07
N LEU A 349 -0.42 4.73 -13.36
CA LEU A 349 -1.71 4.71 -14.03
C LEU A 349 -2.00 3.32 -14.55
N VAL A 350 -3.19 2.78 -14.25
CA VAL A 350 -3.59 1.44 -14.66
C VAL A 350 -4.91 1.46 -15.43
N ASP A 351 -4.99 0.68 -16.50
CA ASP A 351 -6.22 0.41 -17.24
C ASP A 351 -6.82 -0.91 -16.75
N LEU A 352 -7.81 -0.84 -15.85
CA LEU A 352 -8.47 -2.01 -15.26
C LEU A 352 -9.26 -2.86 -16.29
N LYS A 353 -9.39 -2.36 -17.53
CA LYS A 353 -10.01 -3.11 -18.64
C LYS A 353 -8.99 -3.90 -19.46
N SER A 354 -7.69 -3.59 -19.31
CA SER A 354 -6.61 -4.29 -20.01
C SER A 354 -6.25 -5.56 -19.26
N ASP A 355 -6.92 -6.65 -19.57
CA ASP A 355 -6.76 -7.94 -18.90
C ASP A 355 -5.42 -8.60 -19.26
N GLY A 356 -4.76 -9.17 -18.26
CA GLY A 356 -3.53 -9.92 -18.40
C GLY A 356 -3.52 -11.16 -17.51
N TYR A 357 -2.56 -12.04 -17.76
CA TYR A 357 -2.23 -13.17 -16.88
C TYR A 357 -3.40 -14.12 -16.52
N ALA A 358 -4.33 -14.33 -17.44
CA ALA A 358 -5.51 -15.18 -17.23
C ALA A 358 -5.18 -16.65 -16.88
N SER A 359 -4.00 -17.13 -17.26
CA SER A 359 -3.49 -18.47 -16.92
C SER A 359 -2.97 -18.59 -15.48
N GLU A 360 -2.64 -17.46 -14.84
CA GLU A 360 -2.11 -17.39 -13.48
C GLU A 360 -2.89 -16.38 -12.62
N PRO A 361 -4.21 -16.63 -12.40
CA PRO A 361 -5.07 -15.66 -11.73
C PRO A 361 -4.89 -15.61 -10.21
N PHE A 362 -4.22 -16.59 -9.61
CA PHE A 362 -4.08 -16.71 -8.18
C PHE A 362 -2.81 -16.09 -7.64
N VAL A 363 -2.88 -15.63 -6.38
CA VAL A 363 -1.74 -15.14 -5.59
C VAL A 363 -1.95 -15.53 -4.13
N LEU A 364 -0.85 -15.81 -3.40
CA LEU A 364 -0.93 -16.05 -1.96
C LEU A 364 -1.31 -14.74 -1.24
N ALA A 365 -2.30 -14.82 -0.35
CA ALA A 365 -2.77 -13.65 0.41
C ALA A 365 -1.67 -12.95 1.21
N LYS A 366 -0.69 -13.72 1.72
CA LYS A 366 0.47 -13.22 2.48
C LYS A 366 1.47 -12.38 1.66
N HIS A 367 1.43 -12.46 0.33
CA HIS A 367 2.38 -11.77 -0.55
C HIS A 367 1.83 -10.46 -1.15
N VAL A 368 0.54 -10.18 -1.00
CA VAL A 368 -0.08 -9.00 -1.59
C VAL A 368 -0.04 -7.80 -0.64
N ARG A 369 -0.03 -6.61 -1.25
CA ARG A 369 -0.29 -5.34 -0.57
C ARG A 369 -1.57 -4.75 -1.12
N GLN A 370 -2.29 -4.03 -0.28
CA GLN A 370 -3.52 -3.34 -0.68
C GLN A 370 -3.20 -2.07 -1.46
N VAL A 371 -3.98 -1.81 -2.50
CA VAL A 371 -3.96 -0.56 -3.26
C VAL A 371 -5.38 -0.06 -3.54
N PHE A 372 -5.49 1.23 -3.79
CA PHE A 372 -6.74 1.87 -4.21
C PHE A 372 -6.60 2.37 -5.64
N PHE A 373 -7.70 2.27 -6.39
CA PHE A 373 -7.78 2.74 -7.77
C PHE A 373 -8.70 3.95 -7.83
N VAL A 374 -8.13 5.13 -8.09
CA VAL A 374 -8.86 6.40 -8.20
C VAL A 374 -8.94 6.77 -9.68
N ASN A 375 -10.13 7.12 -10.17
CA ASN A 375 -10.31 7.55 -11.56
C ASN A 375 -9.38 8.73 -11.89
N ASP A 376 -8.66 8.67 -13.01
CA ASP A 376 -7.89 9.81 -13.50
C ASP A 376 -8.83 10.83 -14.15
N PRO A 377 -8.99 12.04 -13.57
CA PRO A 377 -9.86 13.07 -14.15
C PRO A 377 -9.42 13.53 -15.54
N SER A 378 -8.14 13.36 -15.87
CA SER A 378 -7.58 13.74 -17.18
C SER A 378 -7.82 12.71 -18.27
N ASN A 379 -8.02 11.45 -17.90
CA ASN A 379 -8.23 10.36 -18.85
C ASN A 379 -9.06 9.23 -18.24
N PRO A 380 -10.37 9.14 -18.56
CA PRO A 380 -11.30 8.16 -17.99
C PRO A 380 -10.93 6.68 -18.23
N ARG A 381 -9.97 6.42 -19.11
CA ARG A 381 -9.45 5.07 -19.37
C ARG A 381 -8.62 4.55 -18.18
N TYR A 382 -7.92 5.46 -17.51
CA TYR A 382 -6.94 5.10 -16.48
C TYR A 382 -7.43 5.38 -15.07
N HIS A 383 -6.87 4.62 -14.16
CA HIS A 383 -7.00 4.83 -12.73
C HIS A 383 -5.62 5.07 -12.14
N ILE A 384 -5.52 5.99 -11.21
CA ILE A 384 -4.31 6.27 -10.44
C ILE A 384 -4.24 5.26 -9.30
N VAL A 385 -3.07 4.65 -9.12
CA VAL A 385 -2.83 3.70 -8.04
C VAL A 385 -2.38 4.45 -6.79
N LEU A 386 -3.10 4.28 -5.70
CA LEU A 386 -2.72 4.74 -4.37
C LEU A 386 -2.47 3.52 -3.48
N GLN A 387 -1.51 3.61 -2.59
CA GLN A 387 -1.22 2.51 -1.66
C GLN A 387 -2.28 2.44 -0.55
N GLY A 388 -2.63 1.21 -0.17
CA GLY A 388 -3.51 0.95 0.94
C GLY A 388 -2.80 1.12 2.29
N LYS A 389 -3.56 1.42 3.32
CA LYS A 389 -3.05 1.57 4.68
C LYS A 389 -2.81 0.20 5.31
N ARG A 390 -1.60 -0.04 5.78
CA ARG A 390 -1.31 -1.15 6.68
C ARG A 390 -1.53 -0.68 8.11
N ARG A 391 -2.40 -1.35 8.86
CA ARG A 391 -2.60 -1.04 10.27
C ARG A 391 -1.43 -1.57 11.08
N ILE A 392 -0.86 -0.73 11.96
CA ILE A 392 0.26 -1.12 12.81
C ILE A 392 -0.29 -1.98 13.94
N ILE A 393 0.29 -3.17 14.08
CA ILE A 393 -0.09 -4.13 15.10
C ILE A 393 0.62 -3.75 16.40
N GLY A 394 -0.13 -3.67 17.49
CA GLY A 394 0.38 -3.38 18.83
C GLY A 394 0.28 -1.92 19.27
N VAL A 395 -0.36 -1.04 18.50
CA VAL A 395 -0.69 0.34 18.91
C VAL A 395 -2.20 0.52 18.99
N ASP A 396 -2.85 -0.36 19.73
CA ASP A 396 -4.29 -0.56 19.68
C ASP A 396 -5.09 0.44 20.53
N ASN A 397 -4.40 1.18 21.40
CA ASN A 397 -5.02 2.12 22.34
C ASN A 397 -5.17 3.54 21.78
N VAL A 398 -4.85 3.73 20.51
CA VAL A 398 -4.94 5.04 19.88
C VAL A 398 -6.37 5.22 19.38
N ALA A 399 -7.09 6.19 19.94
CA ALA A 399 -8.48 6.50 19.60
C ALA A 399 -8.73 6.75 18.09
N ASN A 400 -7.67 6.98 17.31
CA ASN A 400 -7.67 7.13 15.88
C ASN A 400 -6.49 6.31 15.29
N GLU A 401 -6.62 4.97 15.24
CA GLU A 401 -5.66 4.08 14.56
C GLU A 401 -5.32 4.58 13.14
N GLU A 402 -6.31 5.14 12.45
CA GLU A 402 -6.15 5.69 11.11
C GLU A 402 -5.15 6.84 11.02
N GLU A 403 -4.94 7.62 12.07
CA GLU A 403 -3.96 8.72 12.10
C GLU A 403 -2.52 8.23 12.32
N TYR A 404 -2.35 7.09 12.98
CA TYR A 404 -1.01 6.55 13.29
C TYR A 404 -0.38 5.83 12.11
N ASP A 405 -1.20 5.15 11.31
CA ASP A 405 -0.76 4.37 10.15
C ASP A 405 -0.31 5.21 8.94
N GLN A 406 -0.55 6.52 8.97
CA GLN A 406 -0.29 7.40 7.83
C GLN A 406 1.18 7.53 7.45
N PHE A 407 2.06 7.25 8.37
CA PHE A 407 3.47 7.57 8.26
C PHE A 407 4.32 6.44 7.67
N ASP A 408 3.74 5.26 7.43
CA ASP A 408 4.41 4.15 6.75
C ASP A 408 4.29 4.19 5.22
N TYR A 409 3.69 5.28 4.69
CA TYR A 409 3.51 5.43 3.26
C TYR A 409 4.80 5.83 2.56
N LEU A 410 5.14 5.05 1.56
CA LEU A 410 5.86 5.58 0.42
C LEU A 410 4.93 6.61 -0.24
N PRO A 411 5.39 7.86 -0.49
CA PRO A 411 4.58 8.83 -1.19
C PRO A 411 4.11 8.23 -2.52
N PRO A 412 2.87 8.52 -2.97
CA PRO A 412 2.37 8.06 -4.24
C PRO A 412 3.20 8.59 -5.42
N PHE A 413 4.00 9.62 -5.17
CA PHE A 413 5.01 10.16 -6.06
C PHE A 413 6.32 9.48 -5.73
N SER A 414 6.80 8.59 -6.57
CA SER A 414 8.16 8.11 -6.45
C SER A 414 9.13 9.23 -6.82
N VAL A 415 10.31 9.17 -6.22
CA VAL A 415 11.43 10.13 -6.32
C VAL A 415 11.98 10.32 -7.77
N GLY A 416 11.17 10.05 -8.79
CA GLY A 416 11.57 10.18 -10.19
C GLY A 416 11.50 11.59 -10.77
N ILE A 417 10.88 12.55 -10.07
CA ILE A 417 10.91 13.95 -10.51
C ILE A 417 12.24 14.54 -10.05
N ARG A 418 13.25 14.50 -10.93
CA ARG A 418 14.46 15.27 -10.70
C ARG A 418 14.09 16.74 -10.72
N PRO A 419 14.40 17.52 -9.66
CA PRO A 419 14.25 18.97 -9.70
C PRO A 419 15.06 19.52 -10.87
N GLY A 420 14.43 20.34 -11.69
CA GLY A 420 15.15 21.18 -12.62
C GLY A 420 15.46 20.63 -13.99
N ASN A 421 14.47 20.54 -14.87
CA ASN A 421 14.67 20.73 -16.33
C ASN A 421 13.35 20.97 -17.07
N TYR A 422 12.37 21.60 -16.42
CA TYR A 422 11.20 22.05 -17.15
C TYR A 422 11.33 23.54 -17.48
N ARG A 423 11.90 23.85 -18.67
CA ARG A 423 11.67 25.14 -19.31
C ARG A 423 10.18 25.24 -19.63
N ILE A 424 9.53 26.20 -19.02
CA ILE A 424 8.15 26.56 -19.36
C ILE A 424 8.21 27.23 -20.74
N GLU A 425 7.96 26.48 -21.79
CA GLU A 425 7.62 27.04 -23.10
C GLU A 425 6.12 27.28 -23.12
N GLY A 426 5.72 28.56 -23.12
CA GLY A 426 4.39 28.97 -23.48
C GLY A 426 3.62 29.78 -22.45
N THR A 427 3.33 31.01 -22.83
CA THR A 427 2.36 31.97 -22.29
C THR A 427 2.41 32.26 -20.79
N THR A 428 3.16 33.29 -20.49
CA THR A 428 3.15 33.94 -19.17
C THR A 428 1.79 34.60 -18.94
N TYR A 429 1.00 34.03 -18.04
CA TYR A 429 -0.17 34.73 -17.51
C TYR A 429 0.33 35.74 -16.46
N LEU A 430 0.51 36.98 -16.89
CA LEU A 430 0.79 38.08 -15.97
C LEU A 430 -0.54 38.55 -15.35
N ARG A 431 -0.53 38.72 -14.04
CA ARG A 431 -1.65 39.39 -13.35
C ARG A 431 -1.68 40.87 -13.71
N SER A 432 -2.87 41.37 -14.06
CA SER A 432 -3.08 42.77 -14.44
C SER A 432 -3.07 43.76 -13.27
N ASP A 433 -3.05 43.28 -12.02
CA ASP A 433 -3.07 44.08 -10.79
C ASP A 433 -1.67 44.34 -10.20
N HIS A 434 -0.61 43.67 -10.68
CA HIS A 434 0.77 43.97 -10.31
C HIS A 434 1.38 45.00 -11.27
N LYS A 435 1.58 46.23 -10.79
CA LYS A 435 2.27 47.30 -11.54
C LYS A 435 3.78 47.28 -11.37
N GLU A 436 4.31 46.50 -10.43
CA GLU A 436 5.75 46.41 -10.15
C GLU A 436 6.14 44.93 -10.04
N GLY A 437 6.82 44.42 -11.06
CA GLY A 437 7.43 43.12 -11.03
C GLY A 437 8.71 43.17 -10.20
N THR A 438 8.75 42.42 -9.10
CA THR A 438 10.00 42.09 -8.46
C THR A 438 10.64 40.97 -9.26
N TYR A 439 11.76 41.25 -9.89
CA TYR A 439 12.61 40.27 -10.55
C TYR A 439 13.37 39.50 -9.46
N CYS A 440 13.12 38.19 -9.34
CA CYS A 440 13.99 37.25 -8.62
C CYS A 440 14.91 36.54 -9.61
#